data_d5eb1c14312d8e6d9350a167f6064aaa
#
_entry.id   d5eb1c14312d8e6d9350a167f6064aaa
#
_cell.length_a   1.000
_cell.length_b   1.000
_cell.length_c   1.000
_cell.angle_alpha   90.00
_cell.angle_beta   90.00
_cell.angle_gamma   90.00
#
_symmetry.space_group_name_H-M   'P 1'
#
loop_
_entity.id
_entity.type
_entity.pdbx_description
1 polymer ?
#
loop_
_entity_poly.entity_id
_entity_poly.type
_entity_poly.pdbx_seq_one_letter_code
_entity_poly.pdbx_strand_id
1 'polypeptide(L)'
;MKKLNIKKLSLLAVAAIGAAYLVTAGIRAYTLRRPAKIAEPDEKQLALLETLLNEKYERRGKILLPLPYRTIPAELDVGAEAAIAIDASNGNILYEKDADRQIPPASMTKLFVLYVVFQEIATGRINLDDVVPLPPETWACNMPPHSSLMFLGKNHIVTLEELMLGSAICSGNDAACAIANYVCGGMDSFINRMNQEVQALGLTQTHFVEASGYSEKNMTTPREMAAFAKVYLERYPESLYKFHSKLSFTYPQEHNLSWEDKSLPKHQDFSQGIPEHITMPVYQKNTNPLLGLYEGCDGLKTGYIDESGYNLALTVKRNGMRIISITMEGKGSCTAEGQAGRIHDGSAIMDWAFSTFRDYENPLLLREYSIPLIFAKEQRAILVPAYKPKALTVPVTAAQNRENPLEEVQINLVLPDKIKGAVNPAQEFGYIEYTLNGHILESIPLVSEKEIKKACLWVRAADLVSQFVLKF
;
A
#
# COMPACT_ATOMS: atom_id res chain seq x y z
N MET A 1 -50.39 60.72 30.95
CA MET A 1 -49.43 59.89 30.21
C MET A 1 -48.02 60.52 30.37
N LYS A 2 -47.12 59.86 31.14
CA LYS A 2 -45.75 60.33 31.29
C LYS A 2 -45.00 60.22 29.97
N LYS A 3 -44.52 61.34 29.36
CA LYS A 3 -43.68 61.34 28.19
C LYS A 3 -42.43 60.50 28.51
N LEU A 4 -42.32 59.37 27.90
CA LEU A 4 -41.14 58.49 28.01
C LEU A 4 -39.93 59.28 27.52
N ASN A 5 -38.93 59.47 28.36
CA ASN A 5 -37.76 60.30 28.05
C ASN A 5 -36.84 59.53 27.09
N ILE A 6 -37.00 59.79 25.78
CA ILE A 6 -36.31 59.13 24.70
C ILE A 6 -34.78 59.09 24.93
N LYS A 7 -34.22 60.15 25.53
CA LYS A 7 -32.79 60.19 25.89
C LYS A 7 -32.39 59.15 26.97
N LYS A 8 -33.26 58.91 27.97
CA LYS A 8 -33.01 57.84 28.96
C LYS A 8 -33.14 56.45 28.36
N LEU A 9 -34.08 56.27 27.43
CA LEU A 9 -34.26 55.01 26.74
C LEU A 9 -33.09 54.69 25.80
N SER A 10 -32.56 55.68 25.09
CA SER A 10 -31.38 55.53 24.26
C SER A 10 -30.12 55.24 25.08
N LEU A 11 -29.96 55.89 26.25
CA LEU A 11 -28.82 55.64 27.12
C LEU A 11 -28.86 54.21 27.73
N LEU A 12 -30.05 53.75 28.12
CA LEU A 12 -30.28 52.37 28.61
C LEU A 12 -30.03 51.34 27.52
N ALA A 13 -30.47 51.61 26.30
CA ALA A 13 -30.20 50.75 25.14
C ALA A 13 -28.69 50.64 24.83
N VAL A 14 -27.96 51.77 24.83
CA VAL A 14 -26.52 51.80 24.65
C VAL A 14 -25.79 51.05 25.76
N ALA A 15 -26.20 51.25 27.03
CA ALA A 15 -25.64 50.50 28.16
C ALA A 15 -25.90 48.97 28.08
N ALA A 16 -27.13 48.57 27.69
CA ALA A 16 -27.47 47.17 27.49
C ALA A 16 -26.67 46.51 26.32
N ILE A 17 -26.48 47.24 25.22
CA ILE A 17 -25.65 46.81 24.10
C ILE A 17 -24.19 46.69 24.54
N GLY A 18 -23.67 47.66 25.29
CA GLY A 18 -22.31 47.62 25.84
C GLY A 18 -22.09 46.44 26.79
N ALA A 19 -23.05 46.20 27.69
CA ALA A 19 -23.00 45.04 28.61
C ALA A 19 -23.05 43.68 27.85
N ALA A 20 -23.95 43.55 26.85
CA ALA A 20 -24.03 42.36 26.03
C ALA A 20 -22.73 42.13 25.23
N TYR A 21 -22.11 43.23 24.79
CA TYR A 21 -20.82 43.18 24.09
C TYR A 21 -19.69 42.69 25.00
N LEU A 22 -19.58 43.20 26.23
CA LEU A 22 -18.59 42.77 27.22
C LEU A 22 -18.80 41.30 27.65
N VAL A 23 -20.04 40.87 27.81
CA VAL A 23 -20.35 39.46 28.08
C VAL A 23 -19.92 38.59 26.95
N THR A 24 -20.22 38.97 25.69
CA THR A 24 -19.79 38.20 24.51
C THR A 24 -18.26 38.14 24.43
N ALA A 25 -17.56 39.24 24.65
CA ALA A 25 -16.10 39.29 24.66
C ALA A 25 -15.52 38.42 25.79
N GLY A 26 -16.11 38.43 26.98
CA GLY A 26 -15.73 37.61 28.12
C GLY A 26 -15.92 36.12 27.83
N ILE A 27 -17.05 35.72 27.25
CA ILE A 27 -17.32 34.32 26.86
C ILE A 27 -16.28 33.88 25.80
N ARG A 28 -16.02 34.67 24.79
CA ARG A 28 -15.02 34.32 23.76
C ARG A 28 -13.61 34.25 24.33
N ALA A 29 -13.24 35.13 25.21
CA ALA A 29 -11.97 35.07 25.92
C ALA A 29 -11.81 33.82 26.76
N TYR A 30 -12.88 33.42 27.45
CA TYR A 30 -12.90 32.20 28.26
C TYR A 30 -12.79 30.94 27.38
N THR A 31 -13.52 30.89 26.26
CA THR A 31 -13.52 29.75 25.37
C THR A 31 -12.22 29.64 24.56
N LEU A 32 -11.55 30.74 24.26
CA LEU A 32 -10.21 30.69 23.64
C LEU A 32 -9.14 30.08 24.56
N ARG A 33 -9.33 30.17 25.89
CA ARG A 33 -8.43 29.53 26.88
C ARG A 33 -8.70 28.05 27.12
N ARG A 34 -9.87 27.55 26.75
CA ARG A 34 -10.25 26.14 26.93
C ARG A 34 -10.53 25.49 25.59
N PRO A 35 -10.17 24.22 25.41
CA PRO A 35 -10.55 23.51 24.20
C PRO A 35 -12.09 23.47 24.10
N ALA A 36 -12.62 24.15 23.08
CA ALA A 36 -14.03 24.03 22.73
C ALA A 36 -14.31 22.64 22.16
N LYS A 37 -15.56 22.15 22.32
CA LYS A 37 -16.01 20.96 21.59
C LYS A 37 -16.00 21.32 20.09
N ILE A 38 -15.18 20.65 19.31
CA ILE A 38 -15.05 20.88 17.87
C ILE A 38 -16.06 19.94 17.20
N ALA A 39 -16.88 20.49 16.29
CA ALA A 39 -17.75 19.65 15.47
C ALA A 39 -16.90 18.90 14.46
N GLU A 40 -17.12 17.61 14.30
CA GLU A 40 -16.49 16.80 13.28
C GLU A 40 -16.92 17.30 11.88
N PRO A 41 -16.05 17.24 10.86
CA PRO A 41 -16.43 17.52 9.49
C PRO A 41 -17.45 16.48 9.00
N ASP A 42 -18.43 16.91 8.20
CA ASP A 42 -19.38 16.02 7.57
C ASP A 42 -18.74 15.29 6.36
N GLU A 43 -19.40 14.24 5.85
CA GLU A 43 -18.89 13.43 4.74
C GLU A 43 -18.55 14.26 3.50
N LYS A 44 -19.35 15.33 3.21
CA LYS A 44 -19.09 16.20 2.05
C LYS A 44 -17.85 17.05 2.24
N GLN A 45 -17.60 17.53 3.47
CA GLN A 45 -16.40 18.29 3.80
C GLN A 45 -15.16 17.41 3.75
N LEU A 46 -15.25 16.14 4.22
CA LEU A 46 -14.17 15.17 4.10
C LEU A 46 -13.85 14.82 2.64
N ALA A 47 -14.86 14.58 1.82
CA ALA A 47 -14.68 14.30 0.38
C ALA A 47 -14.05 15.49 -0.36
N LEU A 48 -14.49 16.72 -0.04
CA LEU A 48 -13.88 17.93 -0.58
C LEU A 48 -12.41 18.07 -0.14
N LEU A 49 -12.13 17.84 1.13
CA LEU A 49 -10.77 17.87 1.67
C LEU A 49 -9.87 16.86 0.94
N GLU A 50 -10.32 15.61 0.78
CA GLU A 50 -9.60 14.56 0.06
C GLU A 50 -9.27 14.99 -1.38
N THR A 51 -10.26 15.52 -2.10
CA THR A 51 -10.07 16.02 -3.47
C THR A 51 -8.99 17.11 -3.52
N LEU A 52 -9.12 18.13 -2.68
CA LEU A 52 -8.18 19.27 -2.63
C LEU A 52 -6.76 18.82 -2.24
N LEU A 53 -6.63 17.86 -1.31
CA LEU A 53 -5.34 17.33 -0.89
C LEU A 53 -4.68 16.48 -1.99
N ASN A 54 -5.47 15.67 -2.71
CA ASN A 54 -4.95 14.86 -3.82
C ASN A 54 -4.48 15.74 -4.99
N GLU A 55 -5.21 16.83 -5.28
CA GLU A 55 -4.79 17.80 -6.31
C GLU A 55 -3.54 18.58 -5.91
N LYS A 56 -3.42 18.93 -4.63
CA LYS A 56 -2.35 19.83 -4.14
C LYS A 56 -1.06 19.08 -3.83
N TYR A 57 -1.15 17.87 -3.30
CA TYR A 57 0.00 17.11 -2.85
C TYR A 57 0.17 15.84 -3.70
N GLU A 58 1.04 15.90 -4.69
CA GLU A 58 1.35 14.76 -5.57
C GLU A 58 1.72 13.48 -4.80
N ARG A 59 2.34 13.62 -3.62
CA ARG A 59 2.72 12.49 -2.77
C ARG A 59 1.54 11.60 -2.37
N ARG A 60 0.35 12.17 -2.23
CA ARG A 60 -0.85 11.41 -1.84
C ARG A 60 -1.32 10.45 -2.92
N GLY A 61 -1.12 10.80 -4.20
CA GLY A 61 -1.52 9.99 -5.35
C GLY A 61 -0.47 8.99 -5.81
N LYS A 62 0.78 9.10 -5.34
CA LYS A 62 1.87 8.23 -5.77
C LYS A 62 2.04 7.04 -4.82
N ILE A 63 2.06 5.84 -5.36
CA ILE A 63 2.33 4.60 -4.62
C ILE A 63 3.82 4.53 -4.24
N LEU A 64 4.70 4.94 -5.15
CA LEU A 64 6.15 5.01 -4.97
C LEU A 64 6.64 6.45 -4.99
N LEU A 65 7.65 6.72 -4.17
CA LEU A 65 8.23 8.05 -3.98
C LEU A 65 9.75 7.96 -3.93
N PRO A 66 10.50 8.93 -4.47
CA PRO A 66 11.92 9.02 -4.19
C PRO A 66 12.15 9.27 -2.70
N LEU A 67 13.34 8.88 -2.20
CA LEU A 67 13.76 9.29 -0.86
C LEU A 67 13.74 10.81 -0.74
N PRO A 68 13.34 11.37 0.42
CA PRO A 68 13.31 12.82 0.62
C PRO A 68 14.70 13.45 0.80
N TYR A 69 15.75 12.65 0.81
CA TYR A 69 17.14 13.06 0.95
C TYR A 69 18.05 12.30 -0.02
N ARG A 70 19.25 12.82 -0.23
CA ARG A 70 20.25 12.17 -1.10
C ARG A 70 20.98 11.07 -0.34
N THR A 71 21.12 9.93 -0.97
CA THR A 71 21.96 8.82 -0.51
C THR A 71 23.20 8.70 -1.39
N ILE A 72 24.22 8.01 -0.90
CA ILE A 72 25.32 7.56 -1.73
C ILE A 72 24.75 6.48 -2.65
N PRO A 73 24.90 6.59 -3.98
CA PRO A 73 24.47 5.56 -4.90
C PRO A 73 25.04 4.20 -4.52
N ALA A 74 24.21 3.18 -4.54
CA ALA A 74 24.65 1.82 -4.27
C ALA A 74 25.36 1.25 -5.51
N GLU A 75 26.60 0.85 -5.35
CA GLU A 75 27.32 0.04 -6.34
C GLU A 75 27.10 -1.44 -6.01
N LEU A 76 25.91 -1.97 -6.38
CA LEU A 76 25.55 -3.37 -6.16
C LEU A 76 25.88 -4.20 -7.41
N ASP A 77 26.50 -5.36 -7.16
CA ASP A 77 26.65 -6.40 -8.17
C ASP A 77 25.31 -7.16 -8.31
N VAL A 78 24.45 -6.63 -9.19
CA VAL A 78 23.15 -7.21 -9.52
C VAL A 78 23.18 -7.67 -10.96
N GLY A 79 23.08 -8.99 -11.16
CA GLY A 79 23.16 -9.62 -12.48
C GLY A 79 21.91 -9.42 -13.35
N ALA A 80 20.74 -9.18 -12.73
CA ALA A 80 19.51 -8.83 -13.44
C ALA A 80 19.66 -7.51 -14.20
N GLU A 81 19.09 -7.42 -15.40
CA GLU A 81 19.21 -6.22 -16.23
C GLU A 81 18.38 -5.05 -15.68
N ALA A 82 17.26 -5.34 -15.00
CA ALA A 82 16.42 -4.33 -14.41
C ALA A 82 16.03 -4.72 -12.97
N ALA A 83 16.04 -3.76 -12.06
CA ALA A 83 15.72 -4.00 -10.65
C ALA A 83 15.20 -2.76 -9.94
N ILE A 84 14.46 -2.97 -8.87
CA ILE A 84 14.04 -1.94 -7.92
C ILE A 84 13.95 -2.53 -6.52
N ALA A 85 14.24 -1.73 -5.50
CA ALA A 85 13.92 -2.04 -4.11
C ALA A 85 13.19 -0.86 -3.47
N ILE A 86 12.16 -1.15 -2.69
CA ILE A 86 11.34 -0.15 -2.02
C ILE A 86 11.13 -0.50 -0.55
N ASP A 87 10.93 0.53 0.26
CA ASP A 87 10.33 0.40 1.57
C ASP A 87 8.82 0.19 1.42
N ALA A 88 8.33 -0.96 1.84
CA ALA A 88 6.91 -1.31 1.69
C ALA A 88 5.98 -0.46 2.55
N SER A 89 6.46 0.14 3.65
CA SER A 89 5.65 0.93 4.57
C SER A 89 5.19 2.25 3.96
N ASN A 90 6.08 2.93 3.23
CA ASN A 90 5.86 4.28 2.73
C ASN A 90 6.02 4.43 1.21
N GLY A 91 6.59 3.41 0.53
CA GLY A 91 6.83 3.41 -0.91
C GLY A 91 8.09 4.15 -1.34
N ASN A 92 9.00 4.48 -0.42
CA ASN A 92 10.26 5.10 -0.77
C ASN A 92 11.14 4.15 -1.60
N ILE A 93 11.64 4.65 -2.72
CA ILE A 93 12.55 3.91 -3.59
C ILE A 93 13.94 3.96 -2.98
N LEU A 94 14.49 2.77 -2.63
CA LEU A 94 15.80 2.62 -2.02
C LEU A 94 16.89 2.41 -3.07
N TYR A 95 16.61 1.60 -4.07
CA TYR A 95 17.50 1.22 -5.16
C TYR A 95 16.72 1.10 -6.47
N GLU A 96 17.35 1.47 -7.58
CA GLU A 96 16.80 1.23 -8.92
C GLU A 96 17.91 1.04 -9.95
N LYS A 97 17.66 0.13 -10.87
CA LYS A 97 18.49 -0.16 -12.06
C LYS A 97 17.54 -0.40 -13.21
N ASP A 98 17.50 0.49 -14.19
CA ASP A 98 16.61 0.43 -15.36
C ASP A 98 15.15 0.03 -15.01
N ALA A 99 14.62 0.62 -13.92
CA ALA A 99 13.37 0.18 -13.29
C ALA A 99 12.12 0.42 -14.16
N ASP A 100 12.21 1.21 -15.22
CA ASP A 100 11.13 1.52 -16.15
C ASP A 100 11.20 0.70 -17.45
N ARG A 101 12.14 -0.23 -17.55
CA ARG A 101 12.25 -1.14 -18.69
C ARG A 101 11.07 -2.08 -18.75
N GLN A 102 10.40 -2.14 -19.90
CA GLN A 102 9.28 -3.06 -20.12
C GLN A 102 9.80 -4.48 -20.36
N ILE A 103 9.34 -5.41 -19.52
CA ILE A 103 9.78 -6.82 -19.53
C ILE A 103 8.55 -7.69 -19.28
N PRO A 104 8.42 -8.85 -19.93
CA PRO A 104 7.39 -9.81 -19.60
C PRO A 104 7.55 -10.29 -18.14
N PRO A 105 6.51 -10.19 -17.30
CA PRO A 105 6.59 -10.63 -15.90
C PRO A 105 6.68 -12.15 -15.74
N ALA A 106 6.40 -12.91 -16.78
CA ALA A 106 6.22 -14.34 -16.72
C ALA A 106 5.24 -14.69 -15.59
N SER A 107 5.50 -15.74 -14.82
CA SER A 107 4.59 -16.18 -13.73
C SER A 107 4.43 -15.19 -12.56
N MET A 108 5.12 -14.04 -12.53
CA MET A 108 4.76 -12.97 -11.59
C MET A 108 3.37 -12.39 -11.89
N THR A 109 2.85 -12.57 -13.11
CA THR A 109 1.44 -12.31 -13.48
C THR A 109 0.44 -12.88 -12.47
N LYS A 110 0.75 -14.05 -11.89
CA LYS A 110 -0.13 -14.72 -10.91
C LYS A 110 -0.33 -13.94 -9.61
N LEU A 111 0.53 -12.96 -9.31
CA LEU A 111 0.27 -12.05 -8.20
C LEU A 111 -0.99 -11.21 -8.45
N PHE A 112 -1.21 -10.76 -9.69
CA PHE A 112 -2.44 -10.06 -10.07
C PHE A 112 -3.66 -10.99 -10.07
N VAL A 113 -3.48 -12.27 -10.45
CA VAL A 113 -4.55 -13.28 -10.33
C VAL A 113 -5.01 -13.40 -8.89
N LEU A 114 -4.08 -13.60 -7.96
CA LEU A 114 -4.40 -13.72 -6.53
C LEU A 114 -5.01 -12.43 -5.96
N TYR A 115 -4.53 -11.27 -6.39
CA TYR A 115 -5.10 -9.98 -6.00
C TYR A 115 -6.57 -9.85 -6.40
N VAL A 116 -6.93 -10.21 -7.63
CA VAL A 116 -8.33 -10.22 -8.09
C VAL A 116 -9.16 -11.18 -7.26
N VAL A 117 -8.65 -12.39 -6.97
CA VAL A 117 -9.36 -13.34 -6.11
C VAL A 117 -9.63 -12.76 -4.72
N PHE A 118 -8.65 -12.13 -4.09
CA PHE A 118 -8.83 -11.48 -2.79
C PHE A 118 -9.88 -10.37 -2.82
N GLN A 119 -9.95 -9.60 -3.90
CA GLN A 119 -10.99 -8.59 -4.06
C GLN A 119 -12.39 -9.21 -4.14
N GLU A 120 -12.54 -10.31 -4.89
CA GLU A 120 -13.81 -11.00 -5.02
C GLU A 120 -14.24 -11.65 -3.69
N ILE A 121 -13.29 -12.20 -2.92
CA ILE A 121 -13.53 -12.70 -1.56
C ILE A 121 -13.98 -11.55 -0.64
N ALA A 122 -13.32 -10.40 -0.69
CA ALA A 122 -13.66 -9.24 0.12
C ALA A 122 -15.08 -8.70 -0.16
N THR A 123 -15.60 -8.91 -1.37
CA THR A 123 -17.01 -8.57 -1.72
C THR A 123 -18.01 -9.64 -1.31
N GLY A 124 -17.56 -10.79 -0.82
CA GLY A 124 -18.41 -11.94 -0.46
C GLY A 124 -19.01 -12.68 -1.65
N ARG A 125 -18.49 -12.49 -2.87
CA ARG A 125 -18.97 -13.19 -4.08
C ARG A 125 -18.47 -14.62 -4.18
N ILE A 126 -17.27 -14.88 -3.65
CA ILE A 126 -16.62 -16.17 -3.61
C ILE A 126 -15.98 -16.41 -2.25
N ASN A 127 -15.72 -17.68 -1.91
CA ASN A 127 -15.06 -18.07 -0.67
C ASN A 127 -13.90 -19.01 -0.95
N LEU A 128 -12.97 -19.14 -0.02
CA LEU A 128 -11.82 -20.04 -0.13
C LEU A 128 -12.24 -21.51 -0.22
N ASP A 129 -13.32 -21.89 0.47
CA ASP A 129 -13.84 -23.26 0.51
C ASP A 129 -14.71 -23.63 -0.71
N ASP A 130 -14.95 -22.72 -1.63
CA ASP A 130 -15.76 -23.00 -2.82
C ASP A 130 -15.09 -24.08 -3.66
N VAL A 131 -15.86 -25.12 -4.03
CA VAL A 131 -15.40 -26.16 -4.95
C VAL A 131 -15.45 -25.62 -6.38
N VAL A 132 -14.30 -25.58 -7.01
CA VAL A 132 -14.13 -24.98 -8.34
C VAL A 132 -14.34 -26.02 -9.44
N PRO A 133 -15.25 -25.81 -10.41
CA PRO A 133 -15.37 -26.64 -11.59
C PRO A 133 -14.09 -26.63 -12.43
N LEU A 134 -13.68 -27.79 -12.92
CA LEU A 134 -12.48 -27.94 -13.75
C LEU A 134 -12.87 -28.35 -15.18
N PRO A 135 -13.18 -27.39 -16.07
CA PRO A 135 -13.39 -27.70 -17.47
C PRO A 135 -12.08 -28.16 -18.15
N PRO A 136 -12.16 -28.89 -19.28
CA PRO A 136 -10.97 -29.53 -19.89
C PRO A 136 -9.79 -28.58 -20.16
N GLU A 137 -10.05 -27.33 -20.47
CA GLU A 137 -9.01 -26.32 -20.69
C GLU A 137 -8.19 -25.96 -19.44
N THR A 138 -8.62 -26.41 -18.26
CA THR A 138 -7.89 -26.21 -16.99
C THR A 138 -7.06 -27.42 -16.57
N TRP A 139 -7.19 -28.54 -17.28
CA TRP A 139 -6.46 -29.77 -16.91
C TRP A 139 -4.97 -29.64 -17.27
N ALA A 140 -4.11 -30.21 -16.43
CA ALA A 140 -2.68 -30.14 -16.61
C ALA A 140 -2.21 -30.75 -17.97
N CYS A 141 -2.87 -31.79 -18.47
CA CYS A 141 -2.56 -32.43 -19.75
C CYS A 141 -2.85 -31.51 -20.97
N ASN A 142 -3.68 -30.49 -20.81
CA ASN A 142 -4.07 -29.55 -21.87
C ASN A 142 -3.31 -28.23 -21.81
N MET A 143 -2.40 -28.07 -20.82
CA MET A 143 -1.58 -26.88 -20.75
C MET A 143 -0.49 -26.86 -21.84
N PRO A 144 -0.07 -25.67 -22.28
CA PRO A 144 1.04 -25.53 -23.23
C PRO A 144 2.31 -26.23 -22.75
N PRO A 145 3.18 -26.70 -23.67
CA PRO A 145 4.46 -27.33 -23.31
C PRO A 145 5.28 -26.43 -22.37
N HIS A 146 6.05 -27.06 -21.48
CA HIS A 146 6.91 -26.37 -20.50
C HIS A 146 6.17 -25.50 -19.47
N SER A 147 4.83 -25.62 -19.37
CA SER A 147 4.05 -24.97 -18.31
C SER A 147 4.45 -25.49 -16.94
N SER A 148 4.56 -24.59 -15.95
CA SER A 148 4.53 -24.97 -14.55
C SER A 148 3.10 -25.45 -14.20
N LEU A 149 2.97 -26.53 -13.46
CA LEU A 149 1.69 -27.20 -13.21
C LEU A 149 1.46 -27.44 -11.72
N MET A 150 0.22 -27.28 -11.29
CA MET A 150 -0.29 -27.81 -10.03
C MET A 150 -0.64 -29.30 -10.15
N PHE A 151 -0.83 -29.79 -11.39
CA PHE A 151 -1.29 -31.11 -11.79
C PHE A 151 -2.80 -31.34 -11.56
N LEU A 152 -3.61 -30.41 -12.04
CA LEU A 152 -5.07 -30.55 -12.07
C LEU A 152 -5.45 -31.67 -13.06
N GLY A 153 -6.12 -32.72 -12.55
CA GLY A 153 -6.63 -33.84 -13.34
C GLY A 153 -8.13 -33.73 -13.60
N LYS A 154 -8.59 -34.53 -14.55
CA LYS A 154 -10.03 -34.70 -14.81
C LYS A 154 -10.72 -35.25 -13.56
N ASN A 155 -11.93 -34.75 -13.29
CA ASN A 155 -12.77 -35.12 -12.15
C ASN A 155 -12.21 -34.82 -10.76
N HIS A 156 -11.11 -34.09 -10.65
CA HIS A 156 -10.63 -33.63 -9.34
C HIS A 156 -11.64 -32.73 -8.66
N ILE A 157 -11.74 -32.86 -7.35
CA ILE A 157 -12.50 -31.96 -6.47
C ILE A 157 -11.50 -31.01 -5.81
N VAL A 158 -11.50 -29.77 -6.18
CA VAL A 158 -10.52 -28.78 -5.73
C VAL A 158 -11.20 -27.53 -5.20
N THR A 159 -10.68 -26.99 -4.11
CA THR A 159 -11.16 -25.72 -3.55
C THR A 159 -10.41 -24.54 -4.16
N LEU A 160 -11.01 -23.35 -4.05
CA LEU A 160 -10.36 -22.12 -4.46
C LEU A 160 -9.06 -21.88 -3.67
N GLU A 161 -9.03 -22.22 -2.38
CA GLU A 161 -7.81 -22.12 -1.56
C GLU A 161 -6.68 -22.99 -2.12
N GLU A 162 -6.97 -24.22 -2.51
CA GLU A 162 -5.98 -25.13 -3.10
C GLU A 162 -5.47 -24.63 -4.45
N LEU A 163 -6.33 -24.02 -5.28
CA LEU A 163 -5.90 -23.39 -6.54
C LEU A 163 -5.00 -22.19 -6.28
N MET A 164 -5.31 -21.37 -5.27
CA MET A 164 -4.45 -20.25 -4.87
C MET A 164 -3.09 -20.74 -4.35
N LEU A 165 -3.05 -21.83 -3.58
CA LEU A 165 -1.79 -22.49 -3.16
C LEU A 165 -1.00 -23.01 -4.36
N GLY A 166 -1.66 -23.71 -5.30
CA GLY A 166 -1.05 -24.18 -6.53
C GLY A 166 -0.47 -23.05 -7.38
N SER A 167 -1.19 -21.94 -7.50
CA SER A 167 -0.74 -20.74 -8.22
C SER A 167 0.46 -20.06 -7.54
N ALA A 168 0.42 -19.91 -6.20
CA ALA A 168 1.46 -19.22 -5.44
C ALA A 168 2.75 -20.04 -5.32
N ILE A 169 2.64 -21.33 -5.00
CA ILE A 169 3.75 -22.21 -4.62
C ILE A 169 4.34 -22.91 -5.85
N CYS A 170 3.48 -23.66 -6.56
CA CYS A 170 3.88 -24.46 -7.72
C CYS A 170 3.97 -23.63 -9.00
N SER A 171 3.47 -22.40 -8.96
CA SER A 171 3.35 -21.56 -10.15
C SER A 171 2.43 -22.17 -11.23
N GLY A 172 1.42 -22.98 -10.83
CA GLY A 172 0.55 -23.74 -11.74
C GLY A 172 -0.18 -22.85 -12.75
N ASN A 173 0.04 -23.09 -14.05
CA ASN A 173 -0.70 -22.43 -15.12
C ASN A 173 -2.13 -22.94 -15.17
N ASP A 174 -2.30 -24.25 -14.97
CA ASP A 174 -3.59 -24.94 -14.80
C ASP A 174 -4.40 -24.32 -13.66
N ALA A 175 -3.80 -24.10 -12.51
CA ALA A 175 -4.44 -23.42 -11.39
C ALA A 175 -4.88 -21.98 -11.72
N ALA A 176 -4.04 -21.19 -12.40
CA ALA A 176 -4.39 -19.85 -12.82
C ALA A 176 -5.55 -19.84 -13.84
N CYS A 177 -5.56 -20.79 -14.78
CA CYS A 177 -6.67 -20.98 -15.72
C CYS A 177 -7.98 -21.36 -15.01
N ALA A 178 -7.92 -22.27 -14.03
CA ALA A 178 -9.09 -22.67 -13.26
C ALA A 178 -9.66 -21.50 -12.45
N ILE A 179 -8.80 -20.71 -11.79
CA ILE A 179 -9.20 -19.49 -11.10
C ILE A 179 -9.89 -18.50 -12.06
N ALA A 180 -9.30 -18.23 -13.23
CA ALA A 180 -9.86 -17.30 -14.20
C ALA A 180 -11.25 -17.71 -14.69
N ASN A 181 -11.42 -18.99 -15.00
CA ASN A 181 -12.71 -19.56 -15.41
C ASN A 181 -13.75 -19.44 -14.29
N TYR A 182 -13.39 -19.76 -13.05
CA TYR A 182 -14.31 -19.73 -11.93
C TYR A 182 -14.73 -18.30 -11.55
N VAL A 183 -13.77 -17.40 -11.40
CA VAL A 183 -14.01 -16.06 -10.85
C VAL A 183 -14.78 -15.16 -11.81
N CYS A 184 -14.52 -15.25 -13.11
CA CYS A 184 -15.12 -14.36 -14.12
C CYS A 184 -15.86 -15.09 -15.25
N GLY A 185 -16.01 -16.41 -15.16
CA GLY A 185 -16.68 -17.21 -16.18
C GLY A 185 -15.91 -17.39 -17.48
N GLY A 186 -14.62 -17.15 -17.49
CA GLY A 186 -13.73 -17.35 -18.62
C GLY A 186 -12.51 -16.43 -18.66
N MET A 187 -11.51 -16.82 -19.43
CA MET A 187 -10.23 -16.16 -19.52
C MET A 187 -10.33 -14.69 -19.94
N ASP A 188 -11.07 -14.40 -21.01
CA ASP A 188 -11.18 -13.02 -21.55
C ASP A 188 -11.77 -12.05 -20.53
N SER A 189 -12.83 -12.48 -19.82
CA SER A 189 -13.47 -11.67 -18.77
C SER A 189 -12.52 -11.44 -17.60
N PHE A 190 -11.72 -12.44 -17.25
CA PHE A 190 -10.75 -12.34 -16.17
C PHE A 190 -9.58 -11.42 -16.53
N ILE A 191 -9.06 -11.50 -17.76
CA ILE A 191 -8.03 -10.59 -18.27
C ILE A 191 -8.53 -9.14 -18.27
N ASN A 192 -9.74 -8.91 -18.72
CA ASN A 192 -10.35 -7.59 -18.66
C ASN A 192 -10.43 -7.07 -17.21
N ARG A 193 -10.76 -7.94 -16.25
CA ARG A 193 -10.81 -7.61 -14.84
C ARG A 193 -9.40 -7.28 -14.29
N MET A 194 -8.38 -8.05 -14.65
CA MET A 194 -6.98 -7.75 -14.29
C MET A 194 -6.55 -6.38 -14.83
N ASN A 195 -6.81 -6.10 -16.12
CA ASN A 195 -6.45 -4.84 -16.74
C ASN A 195 -7.23 -3.63 -16.19
N GLN A 196 -8.46 -3.82 -15.71
CA GLN A 196 -9.18 -2.78 -14.96
C GLN A 196 -8.46 -2.43 -13.64
N GLU A 197 -7.93 -3.43 -12.92
CA GLU A 197 -7.14 -3.16 -11.71
C GLU A 197 -5.82 -2.44 -12.03
N VAL A 198 -5.15 -2.84 -13.11
CA VAL A 198 -3.95 -2.15 -13.62
C VAL A 198 -4.24 -0.66 -13.82
N GLN A 199 -5.35 -0.33 -14.50
CA GLN A 199 -5.76 1.06 -14.72
C GLN A 199 -6.13 1.77 -13.41
N ALA A 200 -6.88 1.11 -12.53
CA ALA A 200 -7.28 1.67 -11.23
C ALA A 200 -6.08 2.00 -10.33
N LEU A 201 -4.98 1.26 -10.48
CA LEU A 201 -3.72 1.51 -9.77
C LEU A 201 -2.80 2.52 -10.50
N GLY A 202 -3.19 2.99 -11.69
CA GLY A 202 -2.40 3.92 -12.50
C GLY A 202 -1.12 3.32 -13.10
N LEU A 203 -1.10 1.98 -13.32
CA LEU A 203 0.03 1.26 -13.92
C LEU A 203 -0.07 1.35 -15.44
N THR A 204 0.58 2.32 -16.03
CA THR A 204 0.41 2.69 -17.45
C THR A 204 1.23 1.85 -18.41
N GLN A 205 2.23 1.14 -17.91
CA GLN A 205 3.14 0.28 -18.67
C GLN A 205 2.89 -1.22 -18.45
N THR A 206 1.88 -1.55 -17.63
CA THR A 206 1.49 -2.93 -17.35
C THR A 206 0.25 -3.31 -18.15
N HIS A 207 0.29 -4.48 -18.80
CA HIS A 207 -0.82 -5.03 -19.56
C HIS A 207 -0.76 -6.54 -19.59
N PHE A 208 -1.94 -7.20 -19.47
CA PHE A 208 -2.07 -8.64 -19.51
C PHE A 208 -2.93 -9.10 -20.67
N VAL A 209 -2.54 -10.20 -21.32
CA VAL A 209 -3.29 -10.89 -22.38
C VAL A 209 -3.71 -12.28 -21.96
N GLU A 210 -3.16 -12.82 -20.85
CA GLU A 210 -3.56 -14.07 -20.22
C GLU A 210 -3.14 -14.10 -18.74
N ALA A 211 -3.66 -15.07 -17.96
CA ALA A 211 -3.55 -15.05 -16.50
C ALA A 211 -2.34 -15.83 -15.95
N SER A 212 -1.70 -16.69 -16.74
CA SER A 212 -0.64 -17.57 -16.23
C SER A 212 0.76 -16.97 -16.28
N GLY A 213 0.98 -15.99 -17.17
CA GLY A 213 2.31 -15.42 -17.46
C GLY A 213 3.11 -16.27 -18.44
N TYR A 214 2.45 -17.14 -19.20
CA TYR A 214 3.09 -17.93 -20.26
C TYR A 214 3.41 -17.08 -21.50
N SER A 215 2.60 -16.07 -21.77
CA SER A 215 2.76 -15.23 -22.97
C SER A 215 3.77 -14.11 -22.74
N GLU A 216 4.68 -13.94 -23.68
CA GLU A 216 5.61 -12.81 -23.77
C GLU A 216 4.91 -11.45 -23.99
N LYS A 217 3.60 -11.48 -24.33
CA LYS A 217 2.80 -10.27 -24.54
C LYS A 217 2.24 -9.68 -23.25
N ASN A 218 2.31 -10.41 -22.12
CA ASN A 218 2.12 -9.80 -20.81
C ASN A 218 3.34 -8.90 -20.57
N MET A 219 3.09 -7.63 -20.24
CA MET A 219 4.16 -6.66 -20.05
C MET A 219 4.00 -5.91 -18.74
N THR A 220 5.13 -5.58 -18.13
CA THR A 220 5.22 -4.72 -16.94
C THR A 220 6.61 -4.07 -16.86
N THR A 221 6.84 -3.30 -15.79
CA THR A 221 8.18 -2.81 -15.43
C THR A 221 8.50 -3.19 -13.98
N PRO A 222 9.76 -3.27 -13.57
CA PRO A 222 10.13 -3.44 -12.17
C PRO A 222 9.43 -2.44 -11.25
N ARG A 223 9.37 -1.15 -11.66
CA ARG A 223 8.71 -0.09 -10.89
C ARG A 223 7.22 -0.36 -10.68
N GLU A 224 6.48 -0.68 -11.73
CA GLU A 224 5.05 -0.93 -11.63
C GLU A 224 4.73 -2.22 -10.89
N MET A 225 5.57 -3.26 -11.05
CA MET A 225 5.46 -4.49 -10.27
C MET A 225 5.72 -4.25 -8.78
N ALA A 226 6.69 -3.40 -8.41
CA ALA A 226 6.95 -3.02 -7.02
C ALA A 226 5.80 -2.20 -6.44
N ALA A 227 5.27 -1.25 -7.21
CA ALA A 227 4.09 -0.47 -6.81
C ALA A 227 2.88 -1.37 -6.55
N PHE A 228 2.62 -2.30 -7.46
CA PHE A 228 1.56 -3.29 -7.30
C PHE A 228 1.79 -4.19 -6.07
N ALA A 229 2.99 -4.75 -5.92
CA ALA A 229 3.31 -5.63 -4.80
C ALA A 229 3.12 -4.94 -3.45
N LYS A 230 3.48 -3.64 -3.34
CA LYS A 230 3.20 -2.84 -2.15
C LYS A 230 1.71 -2.76 -1.86
N VAL A 231 0.88 -2.38 -2.84
CA VAL A 231 -0.58 -2.29 -2.68
C VAL A 231 -1.19 -3.65 -2.35
N TYR A 232 -0.74 -4.71 -2.99
CA TYR A 232 -1.19 -6.07 -2.74
C TYR A 232 -0.97 -6.48 -1.27
N LEU A 233 0.24 -6.29 -0.77
CA LEU A 233 0.59 -6.65 0.61
C LEU A 233 -0.04 -5.71 1.65
N GLU A 234 -0.31 -4.47 1.29
CA GLU A 234 -1.00 -3.52 2.16
C GLU A 234 -2.49 -3.85 2.31
N ARG A 235 -3.14 -4.25 1.21
CA ARG A 235 -4.57 -4.60 1.21
C ARG A 235 -4.85 -5.99 1.75
N TYR A 236 -3.97 -6.94 1.45
CA TYR A 236 -4.14 -8.37 1.76
C TYR A 236 -2.88 -8.95 2.43
N PRO A 237 -2.50 -8.47 3.62
CA PRO A 237 -1.30 -8.94 4.31
C PRO A 237 -1.35 -10.43 4.66
N GLU A 238 -2.56 -10.99 4.80
CA GLU A 238 -2.78 -12.42 5.02
C GLU A 238 -2.30 -13.30 3.87
N SER A 239 -2.15 -12.76 2.67
CA SER A 239 -1.63 -13.47 1.50
C SER A 239 -0.24 -14.07 1.75
N LEU A 240 0.58 -13.39 2.56
CA LEU A 240 1.92 -13.86 2.92
C LEU A 240 1.83 -15.18 3.68
N TYR A 241 1.20 -15.19 4.86
CA TYR A 241 1.20 -16.38 5.73
C TYR A 241 0.29 -17.49 5.24
N LYS A 242 -0.74 -17.18 4.45
CA LYS A 242 -1.64 -18.19 3.88
C LYS A 242 -1.04 -18.88 2.66
N PHE A 243 -0.37 -18.14 1.78
CA PHE A 243 0.04 -18.63 0.46
C PHE A 243 1.54 -18.47 0.20
N HIS A 244 2.07 -17.25 0.19
CA HIS A 244 3.40 -16.97 -0.34
C HIS A 244 4.55 -17.52 0.50
N SER A 245 4.40 -17.62 1.82
CA SER A 245 5.44 -18.13 2.74
C SER A 245 5.46 -19.66 2.87
N LYS A 246 4.52 -20.37 2.24
CA LYS A 246 4.48 -21.83 2.29
C LYS A 246 5.65 -22.42 1.50
N LEU A 247 6.42 -23.31 2.16
CA LEU A 247 7.63 -23.89 1.57
C LEU A 247 7.35 -24.93 0.49
N SER A 248 6.19 -25.59 0.55
CA SER A 248 5.81 -26.64 -0.38
C SER A 248 4.31 -26.84 -0.42
N PHE A 249 3.86 -27.52 -1.45
CA PHE A 249 2.49 -27.95 -1.63
C PHE A 249 2.47 -29.36 -2.25
N THR A 250 1.54 -30.21 -1.83
CA THR A 250 1.37 -31.56 -2.36
C THR A 250 -0.04 -31.72 -2.89
N TYR A 251 -0.18 -32.07 -4.17
CA TYR A 251 -1.46 -32.20 -4.84
C TYR A 251 -1.38 -33.27 -5.95
N PRO A 252 -2.47 -34.07 -6.22
CA PRO A 252 -3.69 -34.13 -5.42
C PRO A 252 -3.50 -34.85 -4.09
N GLN A 253 -4.38 -34.57 -3.13
CA GLN A 253 -4.56 -35.38 -1.92
C GLN A 253 -5.71 -36.38 -2.13
N GLU A 254 -5.94 -37.28 -1.19
CA GLU A 254 -7.00 -38.31 -1.32
C GLU A 254 -8.41 -37.66 -1.42
N HIS A 255 -8.65 -36.53 -0.76
CA HIS A 255 -9.92 -35.85 -0.82
C HIS A 255 -10.19 -35.13 -2.15
N ASN A 256 -9.13 -34.86 -2.93
CA ASN A 256 -9.26 -34.28 -4.26
C ASN A 256 -9.69 -35.28 -5.32
N LEU A 257 -9.51 -36.59 -5.05
CA LEU A 257 -9.82 -37.61 -6.00
C LEU A 257 -11.31 -37.98 -5.98
N SER A 258 -11.92 -38.04 -7.17
CA SER A 258 -13.25 -38.61 -7.34
C SER A 258 -13.27 -40.08 -6.95
N TRP A 259 -14.46 -40.68 -6.81
CA TRP A 259 -14.56 -42.13 -6.60
C TRP A 259 -14.01 -42.94 -7.78
N GLU A 260 -14.14 -42.39 -8.99
CA GLU A 260 -13.60 -42.96 -10.22
C GLU A 260 -12.08 -43.00 -10.17
N ASP A 261 -11.43 -41.85 -9.86
CA ASP A 261 -9.98 -41.73 -9.75
C ASP A 261 -9.42 -42.64 -8.66
N LYS A 262 -10.12 -42.81 -7.53
CA LYS A 262 -9.73 -43.75 -6.45
C LYS A 262 -9.76 -45.22 -6.89
N SER A 263 -10.52 -45.54 -7.94
CA SER A 263 -10.62 -46.88 -8.50
C SER A 263 -9.56 -47.17 -9.56
N LEU A 264 -8.89 -46.14 -10.08
CA LEU A 264 -7.82 -46.27 -11.08
C LEU A 264 -6.52 -46.80 -10.46
N PRO A 265 -5.65 -47.48 -11.26
CA PRO A 265 -4.32 -47.84 -10.78
C PRO A 265 -3.55 -46.66 -10.25
N LYS A 266 -2.96 -46.80 -9.07
CA LYS A 266 -2.05 -45.76 -8.49
C LYS A 266 -0.71 -45.83 -9.22
N HIS A 267 -0.68 -45.35 -10.45
CA HIS A 267 0.52 -45.28 -11.27
C HIS A 267 0.64 -43.87 -11.82
N GLN A 268 1.83 -43.28 -11.69
CA GLN A 268 2.13 -41.97 -12.18
C GLN A 268 3.41 -42.01 -12.99
N ASP A 269 3.23 -42.13 -14.29
CA ASP A 269 4.33 -42.08 -15.26
C ASP A 269 4.06 -40.92 -16.24
N PHE A 270 4.89 -39.89 -16.18
CA PHE A 270 4.82 -38.74 -17.07
C PHE A 270 5.71 -38.90 -18.31
N SER A 271 6.35 -40.04 -18.53
CA SER A 271 7.26 -40.29 -19.67
C SER A 271 6.56 -40.19 -21.03
N GLN A 272 5.26 -40.44 -21.05
CA GLN A 272 4.43 -40.36 -22.27
C GLN A 272 3.58 -39.08 -22.33
N GLY A 273 3.88 -38.11 -21.46
CA GLY A 273 3.09 -36.88 -21.27
C GLY A 273 2.24 -36.94 -20.00
N ILE A 274 1.54 -35.87 -19.73
CA ILE A 274 0.70 -35.73 -18.54
C ILE A 274 -0.65 -36.41 -18.80
N PRO A 275 -1.08 -37.39 -18.00
CA PRO A 275 -2.36 -38.09 -18.20
C PRO A 275 -3.54 -37.20 -17.79
N GLU A 276 -4.75 -37.47 -18.32
CA GLU A 276 -5.98 -36.77 -17.88
C GLU A 276 -6.30 -37.05 -16.40
N HIS A 277 -6.08 -38.29 -15.95
CA HIS A 277 -6.31 -38.74 -14.59
C HIS A 277 -4.99 -38.76 -13.80
N ILE A 278 -4.87 -37.94 -12.80
CA ILE A 278 -3.70 -37.84 -11.93
C ILE A 278 -4.10 -38.35 -10.54
N THR A 279 -3.67 -39.54 -10.17
CA THR A 279 -4.15 -40.25 -8.97
C THR A 279 -3.15 -40.30 -7.84
N MET A 280 -1.91 -39.85 -8.08
CA MET A 280 -0.83 -39.87 -7.09
C MET A 280 -0.44 -38.43 -6.65
N PRO A 281 -0.17 -38.24 -5.37
CA PRO A 281 0.31 -36.94 -4.88
C PRO A 281 1.66 -36.55 -5.50
N VAL A 282 1.75 -35.31 -6.00
CA VAL A 282 2.99 -34.69 -6.47
C VAL A 282 3.43 -33.68 -5.44
N TYR A 283 4.58 -33.91 -4.80
CA TYR A 283 5.18 -32.95 -3.89
C TYR A 283 5.97 -31.91 -4.67
N GLN A 284 5.71 -30.64 -4.42
CA GLN A 284 6.37 -29.52 -5.09
C GLN A 284 6.86 -28.50 -4.06
N LYS A 285 8.11 -28.05 -4.20
CA LYS A 285 8.67 -26.94 -3.41
C LYS A 285 8.21 -25.61 -3.99
N ASN A 286 8.15 -24.60 -3.13
CA ASN A 286 7.96 -23.22 -3.59
C ASN A 286 9.10 -22.84 -4.54
N THR A 287 8.72 -22.16 -5.62
CA THR A 287 9.69 -21.76 -6.66
C THR A 287 10.61 -20.60 -6.22
N ASN A 288 10.29 -19.91 -5.12
CA ASN A 288 11.16 -18.87 -4.54
C ASN A 288 12.32 -19.53 -3.78
N PRO A 289 13.57 -19.44 -4.29
CA PRO A 289 14.70 -20.13 -3.68
C PRO A 289 15.17 -19.52 -2.36
N LEU A 290 14.73 -18.32 -2.01
CA LEU A 290 15.11 -17.61 -0.78
C LEU A 290 14.20 -17.95 0.41
N LEU A 291 13.04 -18.58 0.17
CA LEU A 291 12.16 -19.05 1.24
C LEU A 291 12.83 -20.14 2.08
N GLY A 292 12.89 -19.92 3.40
CA GLY A 292 13.56 -20.83 4.34
C GLY A 292 15.08 -20.78 4.28
N LEU A 293 15.68 -20.04 3.35
CA LEU A 293 17.11 -19.83 3.22
C LEU A 293 17.54 -18.44 3.73
N TYR A 294 16.78 -17.40 3.36
CA TYR A 294 17.13 -16.01 3.68
C TYR A 294 16.25 -15.49 4.83
N GLU A 295 16.91 -15.00 5.90
CA GLU A 295 16.22 -14.56 7.12
C GLU A 295 15.20 -13.46 6.84
N GLY A 296 13.96 -13.67 7.33
CA GLY A 296 12.86 -12.73 7.17
C GLY A 296 12.17 -12.79 5.81
N CYS A 297 12.61 -13.66 4.88
CA CYS A 297 11.94 -13.86 3.60
C CYS A 297 10.61 -14.60 3.80
N ASP A 298 9.51 -14.00 3.32
CA ASP A 298 8.15 -14.54 3.41
C ASP A 298 7.36 -14.48 2.08
N GLY A 299 8.02 -14.19 0.96
CA GLY A 299 7.42 -14.16 -0.37
C GLY A 299 8.37 -13.59 -1.42
N LEU A 300 7.88 -13.29 -2.65
CA LEU A 300 6.52 -13.41 -3.16
C LEU A 300 6.42 -14.46 -4.27
N LYS A 301 7.05 -14.16 -5.45
CA LYS A 301 6.84 -14.95 -6.66
C LYS A 301 8.02 -14.88 -7.60
N THR A 302 8.33 -16.01 -8.24
CA THR A 302 9.28 -16.10 -9.36
C THR A 302 8.55 -16.08 -10.70
N GLY A 303 9.25 -15.68 -11.74
CA GLY A 303 8.80 -15.80 -13.13
C GLY A 303 9.94 -16.25 -14.03
N TYR A 304 9.64 -17.01 -15.07
CA TYR A 304 10.57 -17.40 -16.13
C TYR A 304 9.81 -17.72 -17.41
N ILE A 305 10.23 -17.11 -18.48
CA ILE A 305 10.07 -17.53 -19.87
C ILE A 305 11.36 -17.18 -20.60
N ASP A 306 11.61 -17.77 -21.73
CA ASP A 306 12.87 -17.55 -22.48
C ASP A 306 13.08 -16.07 -22.84
N GLU A 307 11.99 -15.34 -23.12
CA GLU A 307 12.02 -13.93 -23.52
C GLU A 307 12.30 -12.97 -22.36
N SER A 308 12.06 -13.36 -21.11
CA SER A 308 12.24 -12.49 -19.95
C SER A 308 13.32 -12.96 -18.96
N GLY A 309 13.91 -14.13 -19.18
CA GLY A 309 14.86 -14.70 -18.24
C GLY A 309 14.28 -14.96 -16.85
N TYR A 310 15.13 -14.89 -15.83
CA TYR A 310 14.78 -15.26 -14.45
C TYR A 310 14.36 -14.03 -13.65
N ASN A 311 13.04 -13.90 -13.42
CA ASN A 311 12.43 -12.82 -12.65
C ASN A 311 12.16 -13.23 -11.20
N LEU A 312 12.23 -12.28 -10.27
CA LEU A 312 11.89 -12.48 -8.86
C LEU A 312 11.23 -11.23 -8.27
N ALA A 313 10.04 -11.40 -7.73
CA ALA A 313 9.47 -10.49 -6.74
C ALA A 313 9.76 -11.07 -5.35
N LEU A 314 10.51 -10.35 -4.54
CA LEU A 314 10.97 -10.77 -3.22
C LEU A 314 10.46 -9.80 -2.15
N THR A 315 10.05 -10.32 -0.99
CA THR A 315 9.77 -9.52 0.19
C THR A 315 10.42 -10.12 1.42
N VAL A 316 11.01 -9.24 2.22
CA VAL A 316 11.71 -9.57 3.45
C VAL A 316 11.30 -8.60 4.54
N LYS A 317 11.07 -9.12 5.75
CA LYS A 317 10.79 -8.29 6.93
C LYS A 317 11.84 -8.53 8.02
N ARG A 318 12.53 -7.46 8.45
CA ARG A 318 13.50 -7.50 9.56
C ARG A 318 13.33 -6.25 10.44
N ASN A 319 13.41 -6.40 11.74
CA ASN A 319 13.41 -5.28 12.71
C ASN A 319 12.26 -4.27 12.50
N GLY A 320 11.07 -4.75 12.11
CA GLY A 320 9.91 -3.90 11.84
C GLY A 320 9.81 -3.40 10.40
N MET A 321 10.93 -3.15 9.71
CA MET A 321 10.97 -2.72 8.32
C MET A 321 10.68 -3.87 7.35
N ARG A 322 9.86 -3.62 6.32
CA ARG A 322 9.62 -4.53 5.20
C ARG A 322 10.14 -3.92 3.92
N ILE A 323 10.96 -4.68 3.20
CA ILE A 323 11.47 -4.31 1.88
C ILE A 323 10.86 -5.23 0.83
N ILE A 324 10.49 -4.66 -0.31
CA ILE A 324 10.12 -5.37 -1.52
C ILE A 324 11.18 -5.09 -2.57
N SER A 325 11.72 -6.12 -3.21
CA SER A 325 12.57 -5.97 -4.40
C SER A 325 12.01 -6.75 -5.58
N ILE A 326 12.15 -6.17 -6.75
CA ILE A 326 11.83 -6.79 -8.03
C ILE A 326 13.11 -6.84 -8.85
N THR A 327 13.50 -8.02 -9.29
CA THR A 327 14.59 -8.22 -10.26
C THR A 327 14.02 -8.90 -11.49
N MET A 328 14.37 -8.39 -12.68
CA MET A 328 13.86 -8.89 -13.96
C MET A 328 14.98 -9.03 -15.00
N GLU A 329 14.80 -9.92 -15.96
CA GLU A 329 15.82 -10.32 -16.95
C GLU A 329 17.12 -10.81 -16.29
N GLY A 330 16.98 -11.64 -15.25
CA GLY A 330 18.11 -12.36 -14.66
C GLY A 330 18.66 -13.40 -15.66
N LYS A 331 19.98 -13.54 -15.71
CA LYS A 331 20.66 -14.45 -16.63
C LYS A 331 20.77 -15.87 -16.07
N GLY A 332 20.93 -16.83 -16.95
CA GLY A 332 21.18 -18.22 -16.61
C GLY A 332 20.94 -19.13 -17.83
N SER A 333 21.85 -20.04 -18.11
CA SER A 333 21.73 -21.01 -19.20
C SER A 333 20.89 -22.23 -18.81
N CYS A 334 20.62 -22.40 -17.52
CA CYS A 334 19.82 -23.46 -16.96
C CYS A 334 19.12 -23.02 -15.65
N THR A 335 18.17 -23.80 -15.20
CA THR A 335 17.41 -23.51 -13.97
C THR A 335 18.32 -23.32 -12.75
N ALA A 336 19.37 -24.09 -12.60
CA ALA A 336 20.29 -24.00 -11.46
C ALA A 336 21.03 -22.64 -11.44
N GLU A 337 21.52 -22.16 -12.58
CA GLU A 337 22.17 -20.86 -12.70
C GLU A 337 21.18 -19.72 -12.48
N GLY A 338 19.99 -19.80 -13.07
CA GLY A 338 18.95 -18.80 -12.86
C GLY A 338 18.48 -18.71 -11.40
N GLN A 339 18.38 -19.82 -10.70
CA GLN A 339 18.08 -19.83 -9.26
C GLN A 339 19.24 -19.24 -8.45
N ALA A 340 20.49 -19.55 -8.80
CA ALA A 340 21.67 -18.95 -8.16
C ALA A 340 21.71 -17.42 -8.36
N GLY A 341 21.38 -16.94 -9.56
CA GLY A 341 21.26 -15.51 -9.87
C GLY A 341 20.18 -14.83 -9.01
N ARG A 342 18.99 -15.44 -8.88
CA ARG A 342 17.92 -14.92 -8.00
C ARG A 342 18.35 -14.81 -6.54
N ILE A 343 19.06 -15.84 -6.03
CA ILE A 343 19.60 -15.83 -4.66
C ILE A 343 20.62 -14.71 -4.51
N HIS A 344 21.58 -14.62 -5.44
CA HIS A 344 22.62 -13.59 -5.42
C HIS A 344 22.03 -12.18 -5.43
N ASP A 345 21.23 -11.85 -6.45
CA ASP A 345 20.68 -10.52 -6.63
C ASP A 345 19.72 -10.13 -5.50
N GLY A 346 18.83 -11.06 -5.12
CA GLY A 346 17.89 -10.83 -4.03
C GLY A 346 18.60 -10.59 -2.70
N SER A 347 19.61 -11.40 -2.36
CA SER A 347 20.40 -11.23 -1.13
C SER A 347 21.22 -9.95 -1.14
N ALA A 348 21.91 -9.64 -2.26
CA ALA A 348 22.73 -8.44 -2.37
C ALA A 348 21.91 -7.16 -2.15
N ILE A 349 20.72 -7.07 -2.80
CA ILE A 349 19.81 -5.92 -2.64
C ILE A 349 19.30 -5.84 -1.20
N MET A 350 18.85 -6.95 -0.61
CA MET A 350 18.28 -6.95 0.73
C MET A 350 19.34 -6.67 1.81
N ASP A 351 20.53 -7.27 1.73
CA ASP A 351 21.62 -7.03 2.68
C ASP A 351 22.06 -5.57 2.66
N TRP A 352 22.20 -5.00 1.46
CA TRP A 352 22.50 -3.58 1.33
C TRP A 352 21.39 -2.71 1.90
N ALA A 353 20.13 -2.98 1.55
CA ALA A 353 19.02 -2.16 1.99
C ALA A 353 18.83 -2.16 3.50
N PHE A 354 18.87 -3.33 4.17
CA PHE A 354 18.79 -3.43 5.62
C PHE A 354 20.03 -2.93 6.35
N SER A 355 21.21 -2.94 5.73
CA SER A 355 22.40 -2.34 6.30
C SER A 355 22.43 -0.81 6.16
N THR A 356 21.67 -0.28 5.19
CA THR A 356 21.67 1.16 4.86
C THR A 356 20.49 1.90 5.47
N PHE A 357 19.30 1.27 5.56
CA PHE A 357 18.05 1.92 5.94
C PHE A 357 17.33 1.21 7.08
N ARG A 358 16.52 1.98 7.78
CA ARG A 358 15.54 1.49 8.76
C ARG A 358 14.29 2.36 8.74
N ASP A 359 13.19 1.82 9.26
CA ASP A 359 11.98 2.58 9.51
C ASP A 359 12.08 3.38 10.82
N TYR A 360 11.62 4.62 10.75
CA TYR A 360 11.39 5.47 11.91
C TYR A 360 9.89 5.76 12.02
N GLU A 361 9.26 5.17 13.03
CA GLU A 361 7.84 5.39 13.31
C GLU A 361 7.64 6.56 14.27
N ASN A 362 6.72 7.47 13.94
CA ASN A 362 6.42 8.60 14.80
C ASN A 362 4.92 8.70 15.15
N PRO A 363 4.57 8.55 16.43
CA PRO A 363 3.20 8.63 16.90
C PRO A 363 2.59 10.05 16.77
N LEU A 364 3.39 11.10 16.62
CA LEU A 364 2.89 12.48 16.45
C LEU A 364 2.11 12.68 15.15
N LEU A 365 2.38 11.88 14.10
CA LEU A 365 1.66 11.92 12.84
C LEU A 365 0.17 11.57 12.97
N LEU A 366 -0.22 10.95 14.07
CA LEU A 366 -1.60 10.53 14.34
C LEU A 366 -2.40 11.54 15.17
N ARG A 367 -1.80 12.72 15.53
CA ARG A 367 -2.47 13.73 16.37
C ARG A 367 -3.16 14.78 15.53
N GLU A 368 -4.30 15.23 16.06
CA GLU A 368 -4.99 16.43 15.63
C GLU A 368 -4.47 17.65 16.42
N TYR A 369 -4.30 18.77 15.74
CA TYR A 369 -3.81 20.01 16.35
C TYR A 369 -4.90 21.06 16.36
N SER A 370 -5.30 21.48 17.55
CA SER A 370 -6.37 22.45 17.74
C SER A 370 -5.81 23.87 17.98
N ILE A 371 -6.08 24.79 17.05
CA ILE A 371 -5.56 26.17 17.06
C ILE A 371 -6.68 27.17 17.31
N PRO A 372 -6.46 28.19 18.19
CA PRO A 372 -7.43 29.26 18.41
C PRO A 372 -7.72 30.09 17.16
N LEU A 373 -9.00 30.39 16.93
CA LEU A 373 -9.46 31.27 15.85
C LEU A 373 -10.00 32.58 16.40
N ILE A 374 -9.63 33.67 15.74
CA ILE A 374 -10.18 34.99 15.97
C ILE A 374 -10.79 35.54 14.69
N PHE A 375 -11.87 36.32 14.81
CA PHE A 375 -12.65 36.83 13.67
C PHE A 375 -13.32 35.74 12.83
N ALA A 376 -13.42 34.53 13.34
CA ALA A 376 -14.03 33.39 12.71
C ALA A 376 -15.33 32.99 13.44
N LYS A 377 -16.23 32.31 12.71
CA LYS A 377 -17.49 31.82 13.26
C LYS A 377 -17.26 30.80 14.39
N GLU A 378 -16.29 29.91 14.19
CA GLU A 378 -15.82 28.95 15.19
C GLU A 378 -14.64 29.54 15.97
N GLN A 379 -14.37 28.98 17.15
CA GLN A 379 -13.31 29.50 18.03
C GLN A 379 -12.01 28.76 17.92
N ARG A 380 -12.03 27.58 17.28
CA ARG A 380 -10.85 26.75 17.05
C ARG A 380 -10.94 26.09 15.67
N ALA A 381 -9.79 25.86 15.07
CA ALA A 381 -9.63 24.97 13.91
C ALA A 381 -8.93 23.68 14.34
N ILE A 382 -9.30 22.57 13.76
CA ILE A 382 -8.51 21.36 13.77
C ILE A 382 -7.59 21.39 12.55
N LEU A 383 -6.31 21.14 12.80
CA LEU A 383 -5.33 20.94 11.76
C LEU A 383 -4.91 19.46 11.77
N VAL A 384 -4.80 18.90 10.58
CA VAL A 384 -4.34 17.53 10.36
C VAL A 384 -3.17 17.52 9.40
N PRO A 385 -2.29 16.50 9.44
CA PRO A 385 -1.26 16.35 8.43
C PRO A 385 -1.86 16.20 7.03
N ALA A 386 -1.31 16.91 6.05
CA ALA A 386 -1.77 16.85 4.66
C ALA A 386 -1.65 15.44 4.06
N TYR A 387 -0.69 14.67 4.55
CA TYR A 387 -0.51 13.25 4.24
C TYR A 387 0.11 12.54 5.45
N LYS A 388 -0.07 11.22 5.52
CA LYS A 388 0.37 10.41 6.68
C LYS A 388 1.27 9.27 6.17
N PRO A 389 2.58 9.46 6.07
CA PRO A 389 3.47 8.33 5.87
C PRO A 389 3.38 7.39 7.06
N LYS A 390 3.35 6.07 6.84
CA LYS A 390 3.31 5.07 7.92
C LYS A 390 4.59 5.10 8.75
N ALA A 391 5.72 5.27 8.07
CA ALA A 391 7.05 5.45 8.67
C ALA A 391 7.89 6.38 7.79
N LEU A 392 9.01 6.83 8.31
CA LEU A 392 10.06 7.49 7.54
C LEU A 392 11.21 6.53 7.35
N THR A 393 11.66 6.36 6.11
CA THR A 393 12.89 5.64 5.83
C THR A 393 14.07 6.53 6.21
N VAL A 394 14.91 6.08 7.12
CA VAL A 394 16.11 6.82 7.57
C VAL A 394 17.38 5.97 7.42
N PRO A 395 18.56 6.60 7.18
CA PRO A 395 19.81 5.86 7.12
C PRO A 395 20.15 5.19 8.47
N VAL A 396 20.64 3.96 8.42
CA VAL A 396 21.13 3.25 9.63
C VAL A 396 22.33 3.98 10.27
N THR A 397 23.19 4.59 9.46
CA THR A 397 24.33 5.39 9.93
C THR A 397 23.92 6.56 10.80
N ALA A 398 22.75 7.10 10.57
CA ALA A 398 22.14 8.13 11.40
C ALA A 398 21.74 7.60 12.79
N ALA A 399 21.67 6.29 12.97
CA ALA A 399 21.28 5.60 14.20
C ALA A 399 22.44 4.94 14.93
N GLN A 400 23.66 5.03 14.43
CA GLN A 400 24.83 4.32 15.00
C GLN A 400 25.45 5.02 16.20
N ASN A 401 24.91 6.12 16.70
CA ASN A 401 25.24 6.53 18.04
C ASN A 401 24.59 5.55 19.02
N ARG A 402 25.34 4.55 19.46
CA ARG A 402 24.90 3.40 20.26
C ARG A 402 24.31 3.79 21.63
N GLU A 403 24.52 5.02 22.08
CA GLU A 403 24.08 5.47 23.38
C GLU A 403 22.67 6.07 23.38
N ASN A 404 22.18 6.60 22.24
CA ASN A 404 20.80 7.10 22.14
C ASN A 404 20.28 7.20 20.68
N PRO A 405 19.82 6.11 20.07
CA PRO A 405 19.42 6.10 18.65
C PRO A 405 18.17 6.94 18.32
N LEU A 406 17.46 7.44 19.33
CA LEU A 406 16.25 8.27 19.16
C LEU A 406 16.52 9.77 19.20
N GLU A 407 17.71 10.20 19.64
CA GLU A 407 18.06 11.65 19.72
C GLU A 407 18.44 12.26 18.37
N GLU A 408 18.62 11.47 17.33
CA GLU A 408 19.12 11.94 16.05
C GLU A 408 18.03 12.49 15.13
N VAL A 409 16.81 11.92 15.14
CA VAL A 409 15.67 12.49 14.42
C VAL A 409 14.96 13.49 15.31
N GLN A 410 15.19 14.77 15.04
CA GLN A 410 14.51 15.85 15.73
C GLN A 410 13.18 16.15 15.04
N ILE A 411 12.17 16.40 15.86
CA ILE A 411 10.82 16.70 15.40
C ILE A 411 10.49 18.12 15.82
N ASN A 412 10.31 18.99 14.83
CA ASN A 412 9.92 20.35 15.00
C ASN A 412 8.45 20.52 14.60
N LEU A 413 7.61 20.84 15.59
CA LEU A 413 6.21 21.18 15.35
C LEU A 413 6.08 22.69 15.27
N VAL A 414 5.77 23.22 14.09
CA VAL A 414 5.55 24.64 13.87
C VAL A 414 4.06 24.91 13.72
N LEU A 415 3.49 25.60 14.71
CA LEU A 415 2.08 25.96 14.76
C LEU A 415 1.96 27.47 14.99
N PRO A 416 0.97 28.15 14.39
CA PRO A 416 0.65 29.53 14.74
C PRO A 416 -0.01 29.60 16.12
N ASP A 417 0.27 30.62 16.89
CA ASP A 417 -0.43 30.87 18.16
C ASP A 417 -1.94 31.00 17.97
N LYS A 418 -2.35 31.59 16.86
CA LYS A 418 -3.74 31.81 16.48
C LYS A 418 -3.89 32.05 14.98
N ILE A 419 -5.06 31.74 14.45
CA ILE A 419 -5.43 31.97 13.05
C ILE A 419 -6.48 33.09 13.00
N LYS A 420 -6.36 34.04 12.04
CA LYS A 420 -7.24 35.20 11.89
C LYS A 420 -8.16 35.05 10.67
N GLY A 421 -9.47 35.10 10.91
CA GLY A 421 -10.48 35.19 9.84
C GLY A 421 -11.02 33.86 9.41
N ALA A 422 -11.42 33.74 8.13
CA ALA A 422 -11.92 32.51 7.54
C ALA A 422 -10.79 31.52 7.32
N VAL A 423 -11.14 30.26 7.33
CA VAL A 423 -10.24 29.14 7.06
C VAL A 423 -10.84 28.31 5.95
N ASN A 424 -10.06 27.96 4.93
CA ASN A 424 -10.49 27.09 3.85
C ASN A 424 -9.97 25.66 4.08
N PRO A 425 -10.66 24.62 3.59
CA PRO A 425 -10.14 23.27 3.58
C PRO A 425 -8.79 23.21 2.83
N ALA A 426 -7.89 22.34 3.28
CA ALA A 426 -6.53 22.18 2.74
C ALA A 426 -5.65 23.46 2.80
N GLN A 427 -6.07 24.53 3.48
CA GLN A 427 -5.22 25.69 3.75
C GLN A 427 -4.17 25.33 4.80
N GLU A 428 -2.91 25.61 4.50
CA GLU A 428 -1.77 25.34 5.39
C GLU A 428 -1.65 26.42 6.46
N PHE A 429 -1.38 25.97 7.71
CA PHE A 429 -1.20 26.86 8.86
C PHE A 429 0.02 26.51 9.71
N GLY A 430 0.68 25.42 9.41
CA GLY A 430 1.87 24.96 10.10
C GLY A 430 2.44 23.72 9.43
N TYR A 431 3.43 23.13 10.06
CA TYR A 431 4.02 21.90 9.55
C TYR A 431 4.68 21.10 10.68
N ILE A 432 4.85 19.81 10.43
CA ILE A 432 5.70 18.91 11.20
C ILE A 432 6.96 18.69 10.37
N GLU A 433 8.10 19.03 10.91
CA GLU A 433 9.39 18.88 10.26
C GLU A 433 10.22 17.83 10.99
N TYR A 434 10.70 16.85 10.23
CA TYR A 434 11.63 15.84 10.69
C TYR A 434 13.02 16.20 10.18
N THR A 435 13.97 16.35 11.10
CA THR A 435 15.36 16.69 10.76
C THR A 435 16.32 15.64 11.31
N LEU A 436 17.40 15.42 10.58
CA LEU A 436 18.50 14.56 10.98
C LEU A 436 19.80 15.30 10.76
N ASN A 437 20.59 15.51 11.81
CA ASN A 437 21.87 16.23 11.75
C ASN A 437 21.74 17.61 11.02
N GLY A 438 20.62 18.30 11.24
CA GLY A 438 20.33 19.59 10.59
C GLY A 438 19.81 19.51 9.15
N HIS A 439 19.65 18.30 8.59
CA HIS A 439 19.02 18.09 7.28
C HIS A 439 17.55 17.74 7.43
N ILE A 440 16.69 18.41 6.67
CA ILE A 440 15.26 18.12 6.63
C ILE A 440 15.06 16.79 5.90
N LEU A 441 14.54 15.79 6.64
CA LEU A 441 14.13 14.50 6.06
C LEU A 441 12.77 14.64 5.40
N GLU A 442 11.83 15.27 6.09
CA GLU A 442 10.45 15.43 5.68
C GLU A 442 9.85 16.67 6.32
N SER A 443 9.00 17.38 5.60
CA SER A 443 8.18 18.46 6.11
C SER A 443 6.74 18.26 5.70
N ILE A 444 5.88 17.93 6.67
CA ILE A 444 4.48 17.59 6.44
C ILE A 444 3.62 18.80 6.80
N PRO A 445 2.97 19.45 5.83
CA PRO A 445 2.07 20.57 6.11
C PRO A 445 0.89 20.14 6.99
N LEU A 446 0.51 21.03 7.89
CA LEU A 446 -0.71 20.92 8.68
C LEU A 446 -1.80 21.77 8.04
N VAL A 447 -2.91 21.14 7.70
CA VAL A 447 -4.01 21.75 6.94
C VAL A 447 -5.30 21.71 7.74
N SER A 448 -6.21 22.64 7.43
CA SER A 448 -7.54 22.63 8.01
C SER A 448 -8.40 21.51 7.41
N GLU A 449 -9.13 20.78 8.26
CA GLU A 449 -10.06 19.74 7.84
C GLU A 449 -11.31 20.28 7.14
N LYS A 450 -11.74 21.51 7.48
CA LYS A 450 -13.01 22.06 6.99
C LYS A 450 -12.96 23.55 6.73
N GLU A 451 -13.98 24.03 5.99
CA GLU A 451 -14.23 25.46 5.83
C GLU A 451 -14.77 26.05 7.14
N ILE A 452 -14.18 27.17 7.57
CA ILE A 452 -14.68 27.97 8.69
C ILE A 452 -14.89 29.41 8.21
N LYS A 453 -16.12 29.87 8.27
CA LYS A 453 -16.51 31.20 7.77
C LYS A 453 -16.08 32.31 8.71
N LYS A 454 -15.92 33.54 8.17
CA LYS A 454 -15.72 34.74 8.98
C LYS A 454 -16.87 34.92 9.94
N ALA A 455 -16.56 35.43 11.14
CA ALA A 455 -17.56 35.85 12.09
C ALA A 455 -18.29 37.12 11.63
N CYS A 456 -19.50 37.35 12.13
CA CYS A 456 -20.23 38.59 11.95
C CYS A 456 -19.48 39.78 12.62
N LEU A 457 -19.82 41.00 12.23
CA LEU A 457 -19.14 42.20 12.72
C LEU A 457 -19.16 42.34 14.23
N TRP A 458 -20.25 41.97 14.89
CA TRP A 458 -20.38 41.96 16.35
C TRP A 458 -19.36 41.06 17.05
N VAL A 459 -19.24 39.84 16.57
CA VAL A 459 -18.28 38.88 17.12
C VAL A 459 -16.84 39.31 16.83
N ARG A 460 -16.57 39.85 15.66
CA ARG A 460 -15.24 40.38 15.31
C ARG A 460 -14.83 41.55 16.22
N ALA A 461 -15.76 42.44 16.52
CA ALA A 461 -15.51 43.52 17.45
C ALA A 461 -15.29 42.99 18.90
N ALA A 462 -16.04 41.98 19.32
CA ALA A 462 -15.83 41.33 20.61
C ALA A 462 -14.45 40.63 20.69
N ASP A 463 -13.97 40.03 19.61
CA ASP A 463 -12.62 39.45 19.54
C ASP A 463 -11.52 40.51 19.66
N LEU A 464 -11.71 41.70 19.09
CA LEU A 464 -10.76 42.82 19.26
C LEU A 464 -10.64 43.24 20.74
N VAL A 465 -11.77 43.36 21.43
CA VAL A 465 -11.76 43.69 22.85
C VAL A 465 -11.13 42.57 23.69
N SER A 466 -11.47 41.33 23.37
CA SER A 466 -10.88 40.14 24.05
C SER A 466 -9.35 40.11 23.92
N GLN A 467 -8.80 40.42 22.76
CA GLN A 467 -7.36 40.46 22.55
C GLN A 467 -6.69 41.63 23.33
N PHE A 468 -7.37 42.75 23.42
CA PHE A 468 -6.86 43.90 24.18
C PHE A 468 -6.84 43.61 25.69
N VAL A 469 -7.91 43.01 26.22
CA VAL A 469 -8.05 42.67 27.64
C VAL A 469 -7.12 41.54 28.07
N LEU A 470 -6.88 40.56 27.20
CA LEU A 470 -6.13 39.35 27.53
C LEU A 470 -4.63 39.41 27.16
N LYS A 471 -4.15 40.51 26.54
CA LYS A 471 -2.76 40.61 26.03
C LYS A 471 -2.32 39.36 25.27
N PHE A 472 -3.17 38.92 24.32
CA PHE A 472 -2.81 37.84 23.41
C PHE A 472 -1.78 38.27 22.38
#